data_ca3911e1f231e8c1e0db1f0a246629ff
#
_entry.id   ca3911e1f231e8c1e0db1f0a246629ff
#
_cell.length_a   1.000
_cell.length_b   1.000
_cell.length_c   1.000
_cell.angle_alpha   90.00
_cell.angle_beta   90.00
_cell.angle_gamma   90.00
#
_symmetry.space_group_name_H-M   'P 1'
#
loop_
_entity.id
_entity.type
_entity.pdbx_description
1 polymer ?
#
loop_
_entity_poly.entity_id
_entity_poly.type
_entity_poly.pdbx_seq_one_letter_code
_entity_poly.pdbx_strand_id
1 'polypeptide(L)'
;MAVKATFNWIDPLLLDQQLSEEERMVRDSAAQFAKASLAPRVLEAFRHERTDPSIFREMGEMGLLGATIPEQYGGSGLNYVCYGLIAREVERVDSGYRSMMSVQSSLVMVPINEFGTEAQKQKYLPNLASGHWIGCFGLTEPNHGSDPGAMITRARKAEGGYRLSGSKMWITNSPIADVFVVWAKDDAGDIRGFILEKGWEGLSAPAIHGKVGLRASITGEIVMDNVFVPEENAFPEVRGLKGPFTCLNSARYGISWGALGAAEDCWHRARQYTLDRQQFGRPLAATQLVQKKLADMQTEITLALQGCLRLGRMKDEGTAAVEITSIMKRNSCGKALDIARMARDMLGGNGISDEFGVARHLVNLEVVNTYEGTHDVHALILGRAQTGIQAFY
;
A
#
# COMPACT_ATOMS: atom_id res chain seq x y z
N MET A 1 -11.61 -11.71 45.25
CA MET A 1 -10.39 -10.91 45.10
C MET A 1 -10.40 -10.33 43.68
N ALA A 2 -10.25 -9.02 43.53
CA ALA A 2 -10.14 -8.43 42.21
C ALA A 2 -8.86 -8.96 41.54
N VAL A 3 -8.98 -9.52 40.33
CA VAL A 3 -7.81 -9.96 39.54
C VAL A 3 -6.99 -8.71 39.25
N LYS A 4 -5.72 -8.70 39.70
CA LYS A 4 -4.82 -7.58 39.43
C LYS A 4 -4.54 -7.57 37.92
N ALA A 5 -4.88 -6.49 37.21
CA ALA A 5 -4.63 -6.34 35.80
C ALA A 5 -3.11 -6.44 35.52
N THR A 6 -2.75 -7.27 34.55
CA THR A 6 -1.35 -7.42 34.10
C THR A 6 -1.16 -6.63 32.82
N PHE A 7 -0.11 -5.81 32.76
CA PHE A 7 0.23 -5.04 31.57
C PHE A 7 0.86 -5.93 30.50
N ASN A 8 0.20 -6.02 29.34
CA ASN A 8 0.75 -6.67 28.15
C ASN A 8 1.47 -5.62 27.28
N TRP A 9 2.78 -5.56 27.37
CA TRP A 9 3.55 -4.55 26.64
C TRP A 9 3.54 -4.76 25.11
N ILE A 10 3.25 -5.97 24.60
CA ILE A 10 3.17 -6.24 23.16
C ILE A 10 1.84 -5.76 22.58
N ASP A 11 0.76 -5.90 23.33
CA ASP A 11 -0.60 -5.52 22.95
C ASP A 11 -1.31 -4.81 24.12
N PRO A 12 -0.94 -3.53 24.39
CA PRO A 12 -1.41 -2.83 25.60
C PRO A 12 -2.90 -2.60 25.66
N LEU A 13 -3.56 -2.40 24.51
CA LEU A 13 -5.02 -2.20 24.40
C LEU A 13 -5.76 -3.45 23.95
N LEU A 14 -5.10 -4.61 23.99
CA LEU A 14 -5.69 -5.93 23.72
C LEU A 14 -6.41 -5.96 22.36
N LEU A 15 -5.70 -5.52 21.31
CA LEU A 15 -6.20 -5.54 19.93
C LEU A 15 -6.63 -6.96 19.53
N ASP A 16 -5.82 -7.97 19.90
CA ASP A 16 -6.10 -9.37 19.58
C ASP A 16 -7.47 -9.83 20.10
N GLN A 17 -7.89 -9.37 21.28
CA GLN A 17 -9.17 -9.74 21.85
C GLN A 17 -10.37 -9.06 21.16
N GLN A 18 -10.13 -8.01 20.37
CA GLN A 18 -11.15 -7.26 19.63
C GLN A 18 -11.38 -7.84 18.22
N LEU A 19 -10.54 -8.79 17.80
CA LEU A 19 -10.64 -9.46 16.51
C LEU A 19 -11.57 -10.68 16.59
N SER A 20 -12.30 -10.97 15.51
CA SER A 20 -13.01 -12.23 15.34
C SER A 20 -12.05 -13.41 15.19
N GLU A 21 -12.56 -14.62 15.28
CA GLU A 21 -11.75 -15.83 15.04
C GLU A 21 -11.20 -15.86 13.61
N GLU A 22 -12.03 -15.52 12.62
CA GLU A 22 -11.61 -15.42 11.21
C GLU A 22 -10.51 -14.37 11.02
N GLU A 23 -10.66 -13.18 11.59
CA GLU A 23 -9.65 -12.12 11.50
C GLU A 23 -8.30 -12.53 12.10
N ARG A 24 -8.32 -13.26 13.23
CA ARG A 24 -7.09 -13.84 13.80
C ARG A 24 -6.47 -14.89 12.89
N MET A 25 -7.27 -15.79 12.33
CA MET A 25 -6.79 -16.83 11.40
C MET A 25 -6.15 -16.21 10.15
N VAL A 26 -6.77 -15.20 9.56
CA VAL A 26 -6.26 -14.47 8.39
C VAL A 26 -4.95 -13.77 8.72
N ARG A 27 -4.88 -13.06 9.85
CA ARG A 27 -3.63 -12.43 10.33
C ARG A 27 -2.51 -13.46 10.49
N ASP A 28 -2.77 -14.55 11.18
CA ASP A 28 -1.75 -15.56 11.50
C ASP A 28 -1.25 -16.27 10.24
N SER A 29 -2.14 -16.54 9.28
CA SER A 29 -1.78 -17.08 7.97
C SER A 29 -0.91 -16.11 7.17
N ALA A 30 -1.27 -14.81 7.14
CA ALA A 30 -0.48 -13.78 6.48
C ALA A 30 0.90 -13.61 7.15
N ALA A 31 0.96 -13.63 8.48
CA ALA A 31 2.21 -13.55 9.24
C ALA A 31 3.14 -14.74 8.96
N GLN A 32 2.59 -15.96 8.93
CA GLN A 32 3.34 -17.15 8.61
C GLN A 32 3.89 -17.11 7.18
N PHE A 33 3.06 -16.75 6.21
CA PHE A 33 3.49 -16.57 4.81
C PHE A 33 4.59 -15.52 4.69
N ALA A 34 4.38 -14.33 5.26
CA ALA A 34 5.35 -13.24 5.20
C ALA A 34 6.72 -13.65 5.78
N LYS A 35 6.71 -14.35 6.92
CA LYS A 35 7.92 -14.86 7.57
C LYS A 35 8.61 -15.97 6.77
N ALA A 36 7.84 -16.90 6.20
CA ALA A 36 8.39 -18.09 5.53
C ALA A 36 8.83 -17.77 4.07
N SER A 37 8.04 -16.98 3.34
CA SER A 37 8.23 -16.77 1.90
C SER A 37 8.86 -15.42 1.57
N LEU A 38 8.51 -14.33 2.28
CA LEU A 38 8.98 -12.99 1.93
C LEU A 38 10.27 -12.60 2.65
N ALA A 39 10.37 -12.85 3.96
CA ALA A 39 11.51 -12.42 4.75
C ALA A 39 12.86 -12.98 4.28
N PRO A 40 12.98 -14.24 3.82
CA PRO A 40 14.25 -14.77 3.31
C PRO A 40 14.75 -14.10 2.02
N ARG A 41 13.84 -13.52 1.23
CA ARG A 41 14.15 -12.94 -0.10
C ARG A 41 14.43 -11.45 -0.04
N VAL A 42 13.97 -10.76 1.00
CA VAL A 42 13.85 -9.30 1.02
C VAL A 42 15.19 -8.57 0.92
N LEU A 43 16.22 -9.07 1.58
CA LEU A 43 17.52 -8.38 1.63
C LEU A 43 18.18 -8.34 0.25
N GLU A 44 18.20 -9.45 -0.45
CA GLU A 44 18.74 -9.54 -1.82
C GLU A 44 17.86 -8.79 -2.81
N ALA A 45 16.53 -8.86 -2.69
CA ALA A 45 15.60 -8.10 -3.51
C ALA A 45 15.84 -6.59 -3.36
N PHE A 46 16.00 -6.10 -2.13
CA PHE A 46 16.28 -4.70 -1.84
C PHE A 46 17.65 -4.25 -2.38
N ARG A 47 18.72 -5.01 -2.13
CA ARG A 47 20.09 -4.69 -2.59
C ARG A 47 20.17 -4.56 -4.10
N HIS A 48 19.51 -5.45 -4.83
CA HIS A 48 19.62 -5.56 -6.29
C HIS A 48 18.45 -4.96 -7.06
N GLU A 49 17.51 -4.28 -6.40
CA GLU A 49 16.29 -3.73 -7.03
C GLU A 49 15.54 -4.77 -7.87
N ARG A 50 15.33 -5.95 -7.28
CA ARG A 50 14.70 -7.08 -7.98
C ARG A 50 13.36 -7.41 -7.34
N THR A 51 12.39 -7.72 -8.20
CA THR A 51 11.10 -8.28 -7.80
C THR A 51 10.98 -9.67 -8.41
N ASP A 52 10.68 -10.65 -7.57
CA ASP A 52 10.35 -12.00 -8.01
C ASP A 52 8.85 -12.08 -8.34
N PRO A 53 8.46 -12.22 -9.62
CA PRO A 53 7.05 -12.29 -9.99
C PRO A 53 6.31 -13.50 -9.42
N SER A 54 7.02 -14.57 -9.02
CA SER A 54 6.40 -15.75 -8.41
C SER A 54 5.65 -15.42 -7.11
N ILE A 55 6.06 -14.35 -6.42
CA ILE A 55 5.41 -13.87 -5.19
C ILE A 55 3.93 -13.58 -5.41
N PHE A 56 3.52 -13.11 -6.58
CA PHE A 56 2.10 -12.87 -6.88
C PHE A 56 1.29 -14.17 -6.86
N ARG A 57 1.81 -15.25 -7.45
CA ARG A 57 1.13 -16.56 -7.41
C ARG A 57 1.08 -17.11 -6.00
N GLU A 58 2.19 -17.03 -5.27
CA GLU A 58 2.25 -17.45 -3.87
C GLU A 58 1.23 -16.68 -3.01
N MET A 59 1.12 -15.35 -3.20
CA MET A 59 0.09 -14.54 -2.54
C MET A 59 -1.33 -14.92 -2.97
N GLY A 60 -1.53 -15.21 -4.25
CA GLY A 60 -2.82 -15.66 -4.79
C GLY A 60 -3.26 -16.99 -4.19
N GLU A 61 -2.37 -17.99 -4.12
CA GLU A 61 -2.62 -19.30 -3.49
C GLU A 61 -3.00 -19.17 -2.00
N MET A 62 -2.47 -18.16 -1.33
CA MET A 62 -2.80 -17.84 0.07
C MET A 62 -4.04 -16.98 0.23
N GLY A 63 -4.72 -16.57 -0.86
CA GLY A 63 -5.88 -15.69 -0.81
C GLY A 63 -5.58 -14.25 -0.36
N LEU A 64 -4.33 -13.81 -0.46
CA LEU A 64 -3.92 -12.46 -0.03
C LEU A 64 -4.16 -11.40 -1.10
N LEU A 65 -4.37 -11.79 -2.36
CA LEU A 65 -4.71 -10.90 -3.47
C LEU A 65 -6.24 -10.78 -3.59
N GLY A 66 -6.74 -9.54 -3.68
CA GLY A 66 -8.17 -9.30 -3.78
C GLY A 66 -8.94 -9.74 -2.53
N ALA A 67 -8.40 -9.53 -1.33
CA ALA A 67 -9.01 -9.97 -0.07
C ALA A 67 -10.48 -9.53 0.07
N THR A 68 -10.84 -8.32 -0.37
CA THR A 68 -12.21 -7.77 -0.29
C THR A 68 -13.03 -7.97 -1.59
N ILE A 69 -12.46 -8.61 -2.61
CA ILE A 69 -13.17 -8.91 -3.86
C ILE A 69 -14.09 -10.13 -3.65
N PRO A 70 -15.31 -10.12 -4.22
CA PRO A 70 -16.24 -11.24 -4.07
C PRO A 70 -15.67 -12.58 -4.54
N GLU A 71 -16.01 -13.66 -3.85
CA GLU A 71 -15.58 -15.03 -4.17
C GLU A 71 -15.96 -15.47 -5.59
N GLN A 72 -17.12 -15.02 -6.10
CA GLN A 72 -17.57 -15.32 -7.47
C GLN A 72 -16.60 -14.85 -8.56
N TYR A 73 -15.70 -13.91 -8.24
CA TYR A 73 -14.64 -13.41 -9.12
C TYR A 73 -13.24 -13.87 -8.68
N GLY A 74 -13.16 -14.87 -7.82
CA GLY A 74 -11.89 -15.44 -7.34
C GLY A 74 -11.24 -14.68 -6.17
N GLY A 75 -11.86 -13.62 -5.66
CA GLY A 75 -11.43 -12.96 -4.44
C GLY A 75 -11.74 -13.78 -3.18
N SER A 76 -11.30 -13.32 -2.02
CA SER A 76 -11.51 -14.02 -0.74
C SER A 76 -12.79 -13.60 -0.01
N GLY A 77 -13.49 -12.56 -0.46
CA GLY A 77 -14.75 -12.08 0.14
C GLY A 77 -14.62 -11.60 1.60
N LEU A 78 -13.40 -11.32 2.06
CA LEU A 78 -13.10 -10.96 3.45
C LEU A 78 -13.47 -9.50 3.76
N ASN A 79 -13.63 -9.21 5.04
CA ASN A 79 -13.88 -7.85 5.52
C ASN A 79 -12.61 -6.95 5.45
N TYR A 80 -12.80 -5.64 5.63
CA TYR A 80 -11.71 -4.68 5.57
C TYR A 80 -10.69 -4.85 6.71
N VAL A 81 -11.11 -5.32 7.89
CA VAL A 81 -10.17 -5.59 9.00
C VAL A 81 -9.20 -6.69 8.59
N CYS A 82 -9.67 -7.77 7.96
CA CYS A 82 -8.80 -8.81 7.40
C CYS A 82 -7.79 -8.25 6.41
N TYR A 83 -8.25 -7.41 5.46
CA TYR A 83 -7.34 -6.76 4.50
C TYR A 83 -6.28 -5.89 5.20
N GLY A 84 -6.68 -5.14 6.22
CA GLY A 84 -5.75 -4.34 7.03
C GLY A 84 -4.70 -5.20 7.75
N LEU A 85 -5.12 -6.30 8.37
CA LEU A 85 -4.22 -7.23 9.05
C LEU A 85 -3.24 -7.90 8.07
N ILE A 86 -3.71 -8.31 6.89
CA ILE A 86 -2.83 -8.82 5.81
C ILE A 86 -1.77 -7.76 5.46
N ALA A 87 -2.19 -6.52 5.20
CA ALA A 87 -1.28 -5.43 4.86
C ALA A 87 -0.23 -5.19 5.95
N ARG A 88 -0.64 -5.23 7.23
CA ARG A 88 0.25 -5.09 8.40
C ARG A 88 1.32 -6.18 8.43
N GLU A 89 0.95 -7.44 8.27
CA GLU A 89 1.90 -8.55 8.37
C GLU A 89 2.85 -8.63 7.16
N VAL A 90 2.38 -8.31 5.97
CA VAL A 90 3.24 -8.22 4.78
C VAL A 90 4.24 -7.06 4.88
N GLU A 91 3.79 -5.87 5.32
CA GLU A 91 4.66 -4.70 5.44
C GLU A 91 5.60 -4.78 6.66
N ARG A 92 5.31 -5.61 7.65
CA ARG A 92 6.26 -5.98 8.71
C ARG A 92 7.56 -6.53 8.13
N VAL A 93 7.50 -7.19 6.98
CA VAL A 93 8.68 -7.65 6.24
C VAL A 93 9.22 -6.54 5.35
N ASP A 94 8.39 -5.95 4.48
CA ASP A 94 8.81 -4.88 3.58
C ASP A 94 7.64 -4.11 2.98
N SER A 95 7.76 -2.79 2.97
CA SER A 95 6.76 -1.90 2.34
C SER A 95 6.67 -2.12 0.82
N GLY A 96 7.72 -2.57 0.15
CA GLY A 96 7.70 -2.90 -1.27
C GLY A 96 6.75 -4.05 -1.58
N TYR A 97 6.81 -5.12 -0.80
CA TYR A 97 5.91 -6.28 -0.97
C TYR A 97 4.45 -5.92 -0.68
N ARG A 98 4.20 -5.13 0.37
CA ARG A 98 2.85 -4.64 0.63
C ARG A 98 2.36 -3.73 -0.50
N SER A 99 3.22 -2.88 -1.07
CA SER A 99 2.87 -2.00 -2.19
C SER A 99 2.47 -2.81 -3.44
N MET A 100 3.23 -3.85 -3.79
CA MET A 100 2.89 -4.78 -4.88
C MET A 100 1.51 -5.39 -4.71
N MET A 101 1.24 -5.96 -3.53
CA MET A 101 -0.03 -6.57 -3.16
C MET A 101 -1.18 -5.55 -3.20
N SER A 102 -0.97 -4.36 -2.66
CA SER A 102 -1.98 -3.30 -2.58
C SER A 102 -2.34 -2.75 -3.96
N VAL A 103 -1.37 -2.54 -4.84
CA VAL A 103 -1.63 -2.14 -6.24
C VAL A 103 -2.49 -3.18 -6.94
N GLN A 104 -2.12 -4.46 -6.84
CA GLN A 104 -2.92 -5.55 -7.41
C GLN A 104 -4.36 -5.53 -6.89
N SER A 105 -4.53 -5.54 -5.56
CA SER A 105 -5.83 -5.69 -4.91
C SER A 105 -6.68 -4.42 -4.97
N SER A 106 -6.13 -3.27 -4.55
CA SER A 106 -6.91 -2.04 -4.35
C SER A 106 -6.94 -1.11 -5.56
N LEU A 107 -5.89 -1.10 -6.38
CA LEU A 107 -5.78 -0.16 -7.50
C LEU A 107 -6.11 -0.80 -8.86
N VAL A 108 -6.05 -2.13 -8.97
CA VAL A 108 -6.39 -2.86 -10.20
C VAL A 108 -7.70 -3.64 -10.04
N MET A 109 -7.81 -4.51 -9.04
CA MET A 109 -9.02 -5.34 -8.89
C MET A 109 -10.23 -4.53 -8.42
N VAL A 110 -10.07 -3.58 -7.50
CA VAL A 110 -11.19 -2.73 -7.04
C VAL A 110 -11.82 -1.93 -8.19
N PRO A 111 -11.11 -1.17 -9.04
CA PRO A 111 -11.76 -0.45 -10.13
C PRO A 111 -12.44 -1.38 -11.15
N ILE A 112 -11.90 -2.56 -11.41
CA ILE A 112 -12.55 -3.54 -12.28
C ILE A 112 -13.84 -4.04 -11.63
N ASN A 113 -13.83 -4.33 -10.32
CA ASN A 113 -15.01 -4.74 -9.57
C ASN A 113 -16.10 -3.64 -9.51
N GLU A 114 -15.69 -2.40 -9.25
CA GLU A 114 -16.62 -1.29 -9.03
C GLU A 114 -17.17 -0.70 -10.34
N PHE A 115 -16.33 -0.60 -11.37
CA PHE A 115 -16.64 0.15 -12.59
C PHE A 115 -16.67 -0.70 -13.87
N GLY A 116 -16.20 -1.94 -13.79
CA GLY A 116 -16.15 -2.85 -14.92
C GLY A 116 -17.51 -3.46 -15.26
N THR A 117 -17.66 -3.80 -16.54
CA THR A 117 -18.77 -4.66 -17.00
C THR A 117 -18.61 -6.08 -16.43
N GLU A 118 -19.70 -6.87 -16.47
CA GLU A 118 -19.63 -8.27 -16.04
C GLU A 118 -18.58 -9.07 -16.84
N ALA A 119 -18.48 -8.81 -18.15
CA ALA A 119 -17.47 -9.43 -19.02
C ALA A 119 -16.03 -9.07 -18.57
N GLN A 120 -15.78 -7.81 -18.22
CA GLN A 120 -14.49 -7.39 -17.69
C GLN A 120 -14.18 -8.07 -16.34
N LYS A 121 -15.13 -8.13 -15.42
CA LYS A 121 -14.96 -8.79 -14.12
C LYS A 121 -14.59 -10.26 -14.28
N GLN A 122 -15.34 -11.00 -15.09
CA GLN A 122 -15.11 -12.43 -15.36
C GLN A 122 -13.77 -12.70 -16.06
N LYS A 123 -13.33 -11.79 -16.92
CA LYS A 123 -12.05 -11.93 -17.64
C LYS A 123 -10.84 -11.67 -16.74
N TYR A 124 -10.88 -10.56 -16.00
CA TYR A 124 -9.67 -10.04 -15.34
C TYR A 124 -9.54 -10.47 -13.87
N LEU A 125 -10.63 -10.45 -13.09
CA LEU A 125 -10.52 -10.62 -11.63
C LEU A 125 -10.00 -12.00 -11.21
N PRO A 126 -10.43 -13.14 -11.78
CA PRO A 126 -9.92 -14.45 -11.38
C PRO A 126 -8.42 -14.61 -11.65
N ASN A 127 -7.93 -14.08 -12.78
CA ASN A 127 -6.51 -14.15 -13.14
C ASN A 127 -5.64 -13.24 -12.24
N LEU A 128 -6.17 -12.09 -11.83
CA LEU A 128 -5.51 -11.17 -10.92
C LEU A 128 -5.53 -11.72 -9.48
N ALA A 129 -6.63 -12.31 -9.03
CA ALA A 129 -6.76 -12.90 -7.70
C ALA A 129 -5.82 -14.09 -7.49
N SER A 130 -5.68 -14.94 -8.49
CA SER A 130 -4.74 -16.07 -8.46
C SER A 130 -3.27 -15.67 -8.64
N GLY A 131 -3.00 -14.40 -8.98
CA GLY A 131 -1.64 -13.92 -9.26
C GLY A 131 -1.04 -14.44 -10.58
N HIS A 132 -1.85 -15.06 -11.46
CA HIS A 132 -1.41 -15.43 -12.81
C HIS A 132 -1.17 -14.22 -13.68
N TRP A 133 -1.99 -13.18 -13.53
CA TRP A 133 -1.79 -11.88 -14.13
C TRP A 133 -1.41 -10.85 -13.08
N ILE A 134 -0.47 -10.00 -13.44
CA ILE A 134 0.00 -8.89 -12.62
C ILE A 134 -0.59 -7.61 -13.18
N GLY A 135 -1.14 -6.78 -12.30
CA GLY A 135 -1.73 -5.50 -12.66
C GLY A 135 -0.92 -4.31 -12.20
N CYS A 136 -1.09 -3.19 -12.90
CA CYS A 136 -0.59 -1.89 -12.49
C CYS A 136 -1.63 -0.79 -12.70
N PHE A 137 -1.40 0.38 -12.05
CA PHE A 137 -2.35 1.49 -12.02
C PHE A 137 -1.69 2.79 -12.48
N GLY A 138 -2.08 3.27 -13.66
CA GLY A 138 -1.52 4.44 -14.32
C GLY A 138 -2.37 5.69 -14.10
N LEU A 139 -2.11 6.45 -13.04
CA LEU A 139 -2.74 7.77 -12.79
C LEU A 139 -1.71 8.89 -12.88
N THR A 140 -0.66 8.84 -12.04
CA THR A 140 0.39 9.86 -11.92
C THR A 140 1.17 10.03 -13.21
N GLU A 141 1.41 11.29 -13.61
CA GLU A 141 2.23 11.68 -14.75
C GLU A 141 3.52 12.37 -14.29
N PRO A 142 4.55 12.49 -15.15
CA PRO A 142 5.81 13.14 -14.76
C PRO A 142 5.62 14.54 -14.14
N ASN A 143 4.65 15.32 -14.61
CA ASN A 143 4.39 16.68 -14.13
C ASN A 143 3.09 16.81 -13.31
N HIS A 144 2.35 15.73 -13.09
CA HIS A 144 1.04 15.75 -12.43
C HIS A 144 0.92 14.63 -11.40
N GLY A 145 1.52 14.84 -10.21
CA GLY A 145 1.46 13.92 -9.07
C GLY A 145 0.34 14.30 -8.10
N SER A 146 0.54 15.36 -7.31
CA SER A 146 -0.46 15.83 -6.32
C SER A 146 -1.69 16.47 -6.96
N ASP A 147 -1.60 16.87 -8.22
CA ASP A 147 -2.71 17.36 -9.05
C ASP A 147 -2.99 16.40 -10.23
N PRO A 148 -3.60 15.24 -9.99
CA PRO A 148 -3.92 14.30 -11.06
C PRO A 148 -5.02 14.80 -12.00
N GLY A 149 -5.80 15.79 -11.58
CA GLY A 149 -6.82 16.44 -12.42
C GLY A 149 -6.24 17.20 -13.62
N ALA A 150 -5.00 17.66 -13.50
CA ALA A 150 -4.30 18.34 -14.59
C ALA A 150 -3.65 17.40 -15.60
N MET A 151 -3.81 16.07 -15.49
CA MET A 151 -3.21 15.09 -16.40
C MET A 151 -3.37 15.48 -17.88
N ILE A 152 -2.36 15.15 -18.67
CA ILE A 152 -2.32 15.43 -20.11
C ILE A 152 -2.49 14.20 -21.00
N THR A 153 -2.40 12.98 -20.45
CA THR A 153 -2.71 11.75 -21.20
C THR A 153 -4.11 11.83 -21.79
N ARG A 154 -4.23 11.53 -23.09
CA ARG A 154 -5.46 11.63 -23.88
C ARG A 154 -5.94 10.29 -24.38
N ALA A 155 -7.26 10.11 -24.38
CA ALA A 155 -7.97 9.03 -25.00
C ALA A 155 -8.92 9.61 -26.08
N ARG A 156 -8.45 9.62 -27.33
CA ARG A 156 -9.24 10.13 -28.46
C ARG A 156 -10.17 9.06 -28.97
N LYS A 157 -11.43 9.40 -29.22
CA LYS A 157 -12.40 8.47 -29.80
C LYS A 157 -11.94 8.03 -31.19
N ALA A 158 -12.06 6.74 -31.49
CA ALA A 158 -11.75 6.12 -32.76
C ALA A 158 -12.82 5.09 -33.11
N GLU A 159 -12.86 4.61 -34.36
CA GLU A 159 -13.76 3.53 -34.75
C GLU A 159 -13.49 2.28 -33.90
N GLY A 160 -14.51 1.77 -33.24
CA GLY A 160 -14.44 0.58 -32.38
C GLY A 160 -13.76 0.78 -31.02
N GLY A 161 -13.34 2.02 -30.65
CA GLY A 161 -12.68 2.23 -29.37
C GLY A 161 -12.06 3.62 -29.18
N TYR A 162 -10.84 3.62 -28.66
CA TYR A 162 -10.07 4.83 -28.34
C TYR A 162 -8.60 4.68 -28.77
N ARG A 163 -7.94 5.81 -29.00
CA ARG A 163 -6.49 5.90 -29.17
C ARG A 163 -5.92 6.67 -27.96
N LEU A 164 -5.06 5.97 -27.18
CA LEU A 164 -4.43 6.54 -26.00
C LEU A 164 -3.02 7.00 -26.31
N SER A 165 -2.70 8.24 -25.89
CA SER A 165 -1.34 8.82 -26.01
C SER A 165 -0.99 9.59 -24.74
N GLY A 166 0.24 9.40 -24.26
CA GLY A 166 0.78 10.04 -23.05
C GLY A 166 1.68 9.09 -22.26
N SER A 167 2.06 9.52 -21.06
CA SER A 167 2.92 8.70 -20.18
C SER A 167 2.48 8.79 -18.74
N LYS A 168 2.69 7.70 -18.00
CA LYS A 168 2.50 7.61 -16.56
C LYS A 168 3.84 7.29 -15.89
N MET A 169 4.06 7.79 -14.69
CA MET A 169 5.34 7.70 -13.99
C MET A 169 5.15 7.20 -12.55
N TRP A 170 6.17 6.57 -12.01
CA TRP A 170 6.17 5.96 -10.67
C TRP A 170 5.15 4.84 -10.51
N ILE A 171 4.98 4.03 -11.54
CA ILE A 171 3.95 2.98 -11.59
C ILE A 171 4.50 1.66 -11.07
N THR A 172 4.08 1.28 -9.88
CA THR A 172 4.40 -0.02 -9.28
C THR A 172 3.91 -1.15 -10.19
N ASN A 173 4.72 -2.18 -10.36
CA ASN A 173 4.51 -3.36 -11.18
C ASN A 173 4.53 -3.14 -12.70
N SER A 174 4.49 -1.92 -13.24
CA SER A 174 4.31 -1.72 -14.70
C SER A 174 5.30 -2.49 -15.57
N PRO A 175 6.61 -2.64 -15.22
CA PRO A 175 7.54 -3.39 -16.08
C PRO A 175 7.25 -4.90 -16.19
N ILE A 176 6.48 -5.45 -15.26
CA ILE A 176 6.12 -6.88 -15.22
C ILE A 176 4.60 -7.11 -15.35
N ALA A 177 3.82 -6.03 -15.54
CA ALA A 177 2.37 -6.10 -15.60
C ALA A 177 1.87 -6.77 -16.88
N ASP A 178 0.79 -7.54 -16.75
CA ASP A 178 0.00 -8.10 -17.83
C ASP A 178 -1.23 -7.22 -18.13
N VAL A 179 -1.73 -6.51 -17.09
CA VAL A 179 -2.92 -5.66 -17.13
C VAL A 179 -2.59 -4.27 -16.58
N PHE A 180 -3.02 -3.23 -17.32
CA PHE A 180 -2.76 -1.84 -17.01
C PHE A 180 -4.09 -1.10 -16.87
N VAL A 181 -4.47 -0.68 -15.66
CA VAL A 181 -5.60 0.24 -15.44
C VAL A 181 -5.09 1.66 -15.59
N VAL A 182 -5.48 2.34 -16.65
CA VAL A 182 -4.98 3.67 -17.01
C VAL A 182 -6.10 4.71 -17.01
N TRP A 183 -5.82 5.86 -16.42
CA TRP A 183 -6.72 7.01 -16.43
C TRP A 183 -6.24 8.06 -17.42
N ALA A 184 -7.15 8.51 -18.30
CA ALA A 184 -6.85 9.46 -19.36
C ALA A 184 -8.05 10.39 -19.61
N LYS A 185 -7.81 11.58 -20.11
CA LYS A 185 -8.87 12.51 -20.53
C LYS A 185 -9.39 12.17 -21.91
N ASP A 186 -10.71 12.02 -22.04
CA ASP A 186 -11.37 11.88 -23.33
C ASP A 186 -11.46 13.20 -24.11
N ASP A 187 -12.14 13.19 -25.27
CA ASP A 187 -12.29 14.39 -26.14
C ASP A 187 -13.12 15.51 -25.47
N ALA A 188 -13.99 15.15 -24.50
CA ALA A 188 -14.73 16.12 -23.70
C ALA A 188 -13.90 16.70 -22.53
N GLY A 189 -12.73 16.15 -22.27
CA GLY A 189 -11.88 16.50 -21.12
C GLY A 189 -12.21 15.73 -19.85
N ASP A 190 -13.14 14.78 -19.91
CA ASP A 190 -13.50 13.93 -18.78
C ASP A 190 -12.44 12.86 -18.55
N ILE A 191 -12.07 12.65 -17.28
CA ILE A 191 -11.17 11.55 -16.90
C ILE A 191 -11.94 10.25 -16.93
N ARG A 192 -11.44 9.28 -17.71
CA ARG A 192 -11.99 7.95 -17.90
C ARG A 192 -10.95 6.88 -17.58
N GLY A 193 -11.40 5.69 -17.20
CA GLY A 193 -10.54 4.54 -16.96
C GLY A 193 -10.58 3.54 -18.10
N PHE A 194 -9.42 2.95 -18.39
CA PHE A 194 -9.21 1.99 -19.47
C PHE A 194 -8.39 0.81 -18.95
N ILE A 195 -8.68 -0.37 -19.46
CA ILE A 195 -7.91 -1.59 -19.20
C ILE A 195 -7.10 -1.90 -20.45
N LEU A 196 -5.78 -1.75 -20.37
CA LEU A 196 -4.85 -2.13 -21.43
C LEU A 196 -4.20 -3.47 -21.10
N GLU A 197 -3.77 -4.20 -22.13
CA GLU A 197 -3.10 -5.49 -21.97
C GLU A 197 -1.69 -5.43 -22.53
N LYS A 198 -0.80 -6.21 -21.91
CA LYS A 198 0.59 -6.36 -22.34
C LYS A 198 0.69 -6.79 -23.81
N GLY A 199 1.66 -6.20 -24.50
CA GLY A 199 1.93 -6.55 -25.88
C GLY A 199 1.12 -5.78 -26.92
N TRP A 200 0.21 -4.88 -26.51
CA TRP A 200 -0.46 -4.02 -27.47
C TRP A 200 0.51 -3.05 -28.13
N GLU A 201 0.32 -2.83 -29.43
CA GLU A 201 1.16 -1.92 -30.23
C GLU A 201 1.14 -0.49 -29.63
N GLY A 202 2.31 0.11 -29.50
CA GLY A 202 2.49 1.43 -28.92
C GLY A 202 2.54 1.47 -27.38
N LEU A 203 2.32 0.33 -26.67
CA LEU A 203 2.40 0.24 -25.23
C LEU A 203 3.78 -0.27 -24.78
N SER A 204 4.46 0.48 -23.92
CA SER A 204 5.69 0.05 -23.26
C SER A 204 5.74 0.48 -21.80
N ALA A 205 6.52 -0.23 -20.99
CA ALA A 205 6.62 0.02 -19.55
C ALA A 205 8.07 -0.13 -19.07
N PRO A 206 8.96 0.85 -19.36
CA PRO A 206 10.36 0.82 -18.93
C PRO A 206 10.48 0.93 -17.42
N ALA A 207 11.45 0.21 -16.83
CA ALA A 207 11.72 0.24 -15.40
C ALA A 207 12.45 1.54 -14.99
N ILE A 208 12.13 2.03 -13.79
CA ILE A 208 12.84 3.10 -13.11
C ILE A 208 13.81 2.46 -12.09
N HIS A 209 15.08 2.81 -12.19
CA HIS A 209 16.14 2.35 -11.30
C HIS A 209 16.67 3.45 -10.40
N GLY A 210 17.36 3.08 -9.33
CA GLY A 210 18.00 4.02 -8.40
C GLY A 210 17.07 4.61 -7.35
N LYS A 211 15.91 4.01 -7.11
CA LYS A 211 15.06 4.41 -5.99
C LYS A 211 15.78 4.19 -4.66
N VAL A 212 15.62 5.13 -3.72
CA VAL A 212 16.18 5.00 -2.38
C VAL A 212 15.39 4.04 -1.50
N GLY A 213 14.09 3.90 -1.74
CA GLY A 213 13.18 3.00 -1.02
C GLY A 213 12.30 2.19 -1.96
N LEU A 214 11.53 1.24 -1.41
CA LEU A 214 10.73 0.24 -2.13
C LEU A 214 11.52 -0.50 -3.20
N ARG A 215 12.79 -0.78 -2.96
CA ARG A 215 13.70 -1.38 -3.94
C ARG A 215 13.36 -2.85 -4.23
N ALA A 216 12.67 -3.53 -3.32
CA ALA A 216 12.14 -4.88 -3.54
C ALA A 216 10.87 -4.89 -4.42
N SER A 217 10.33 -3.73 -4.78
CA SER A 217 9.15 -3.57 -5.63
C SER A 217 9.53 -2.85 -6.92
N ILE A 218 9.45 -3.55 -8.05
CA ILE A 218 9.74 -2.96 -9.36
C ILE A 218 8.74 -1.84 -9.66
N THR A 219 9.26 -0.72 -10.15
CA THR A 219 8.48 0.48 -10.47
C THR A 219 8.93 0.96 -11.84
N GLY A 220 8.01 1.43 -12.66
CA GLY A 220 8.35 1.91 -14.00
C GLY A 220 7.46 3.06 -14.46
N GLU A 221 7.50 3.25 -15.74
CA GLU A 221 6.61 4.14 -16.48
C GLU A 221 5.55 3.32 -17.21
N ILE A 222 4.53 3.98 -17.75
CA ILE A 222 3.67 3.47 -18.82
C ILE A 222 3.75 4.49 -19.93
N VAL A 223 4.28 4.10 -21.07
CA VAL A 223 4.38 4.95 -22.26
C VAL A 223 3.38 4.45 -23.29
N MET A 224 2.53 5.34 -23.75
CA MET A 224 1.48 5.07 -24.73
C MET A 224 1.69 5.95 -25.95
N ASP A 225 2.01 5.33 -27.10
CA ASP A 225 2.11 5.98 -28.39
C ASP A 225 0.98 5.50 -29.29
N ASN A 226 -0.14 6.25 -29.25
CA ASN A 226 -1.32 5.99 -30.08
C ASN A 226 -1.88 4.56 -29.92
N VAL A 227 -1.86 4.03 -28.70
CA VAL A 227 -2.35 2.66 -28.37
C VAL A 227 -3.83 2.55 -28.64
N PHE A 228 -4.24 1.59 -29.48
CA PHE A 228 -5.66 1.31 -29.69
C PHE A 228 -6.22 0.50 -28.54
N VAL A 229 -7.29 1.02 -27.92
CA VAL A 229 -8.01 0.39 -26.82
C VAL A 229 -9.45 0.15 -27.29
N PRO A 230 -9.89 -1.12 -27.44
CA PRO A 230 -11.27 -1.44 -27.80
C PRO A 230 -12.29 -0.82 -26.84
N GLU A 231 -13.48 -0.50 -27.32
CA GLU A 231 -14.56 0.10 -26.53
C GLU A 231 -14.89 -0.75 -25.28
N GLU A 232 -14.88 -2.06 -25.43
CA GLU A 232 -15.12 -3.02 -24.36
C GLU A 232 -14.07 -3.02 -23.24
N ASN A 233 -12.94 -2.37 -23.46
CA ASN A 233 -11.86 -2.21 -22.45
C ASN A 233 -11.93 -0.83 -21.74
N ALA A 234 -12.88 0.02 -22.07
CA ALA A 234 -13.16 1.23 -21.31
C ALA A 234 -14.15 0.93 -20.16
N PHE A 235 -13.97 1.57 -19.00
CA PHE A 235 -14.99 1.54 -17.95
C PHE A 235 -16.21 2.37 -18.41
N PRO A 236 -17.43 1.81 -18.44
CA PRO A 236 -18.54 2.42 -19.16
C PRO A 236 -19.04 3.72 -18.52
N GLU A 237 -19.19 3.76 -17.21
CA GLU A 237 -19.95 4.82 -16.54
C GLU A 237 -19.10 5.80 -15.71
N VAL A 238 -17.86 5.43 -15.34
CA VAL A 238 -17.05 6.27 -14.46
C VAL A 238 -16.51 7.51 -15.20
N ARG A 239 -16.66 8.67 -14.59
CA ARG A 239 -16.21 9.96 -15.10
C ARG A 239 -15.54 10.77 -13.98
N GLY A 240 -14.54 11.57 -14.35
CA GLY A 240 -13.84 12.48 -13.45
C GLY A 240 -12.95 11.76 -12.41
N LEU A 241 -12.51 12.50 -11.41
CA LEU A 241 -11.60 12.02 -10.38
C LEU A 241 -12.24 11.03 -9.38
N LYS A 242 -13.58 10.90 -9.37
CA LYS A 242 -14.26 9.93 -8.50
C LYS A 242 -13.72 8.51 -8.70
N GLY A 243 -13.49 8.12 -9.97
CA GLY A 243 -12.96 6.79 -10.30
C GLY A 243 -11.63 6.49 -9.60
N PRO A 244 -10.53 7.20 -9.94
CA PRO A 244 -9.24 6.94 -9.32
C PRO A 244 -9.23 7.18 -7.81
N PHE A 245 -10.00 8.14 -7.28
CA PHE A 245 -10.02 8.41 -5.85
C PHE A 245 -10.73 7.33 -5.03
N THR A 246 -11.74 6.64 -5.59
CA THR A 246 -12.32 5.45 -4.95
C THR A 246 -11.25 4.37 -4.75
N CYS A 247 -10.44 4.11 -5.77
CA CYS A 247 -9.35 3.14 -5.70
C CYS A 247 -8.29 3.54 -4.67
N LEU A 248 -7.85 4.80 -4.73
CA LEU A 248 -6.88 5.35 -3.78
C LEU A 248 -7.38 5.29 -2.33
N ASN A 249 -8.67 5.49 -2.09
CA ASN A 249 -9.23 5.40 -0.73
C ASN A 249 -9.13 3.98 -0.16
N SER A 250 -9.30 2.95 -1.00
CA SER A 250 -9.08 1.56 -0.61
C SER A 250 -7.61 1.27 -0.33
N ALA A 251 -6.70 1.71 -1.21
CA ALA A 251 -5.27 1.50 -1.04
C ALA A 251 -4.71 2.23 0.19
N ARG A 252 -5.09 3.49 0.41
CA ARG A 252 -4.69 4.29 1.58
C ARG A 252 -5.08 3.66 2.92
N TYR A 253 -6.21 2.96 2.95
CA TYR A 253 -6.60 2.17 4.11
C TYR A 253 -5.58 1.06 4.40
N GLY A 254 -5.21 0.26 3.40
CA GLY A 254 -4.17 -0.77 3.54
C GLY A 254 -2.80 -0.22 3.94
N ILE A 255 -2.42 0.96 3.39
CA ILE A 255 -1.20 1.68 3.77
C ILE A 255 -1.21 2.05 5.26
N SER A 256 -2.36 2.48 5.78
CA SER A 256 -2.50 2.89 7.20
C SER A 256 -2.16 1.76 8.16
N TRP A 257 -2.58 0.53 7.85
CA TRP A 257 -2.22 -0.65 8.61
C TRP A 257 -0.79 -1.11 8.35
N GLY A 258 -0.39 -1.15 7.08
CA GLY A 258 0.91 -1.65 6.67
C GLY A 258 2.06 -0.89 7.29
N ALA A 259 2.03 0.44 7.27
CA ALA A 259 3.05 1.29 7.88
C ALA A 259 3.28 0.97 9.37
N LEU A 260 2.22 0.59 10.10
CA LEU A 260 2.34 0.18 11.50
C LEU A 260 3.04 -1.17 11.65
N GLY A 261 2.87 -2.10 10.70
CA GLY A 261 3.65 -3.35 10.66
C GLY A 261 5.16 -3.10 10.54
N ALA A 262 5.57 -2.20 9.66
CA ALA A 262 6.97 -1.78 9.55
C ALA A 262 7.46 -1.08 10.82
N ALA A 263 6.63 -0.23 11.44
CA ALA A 263 6.94 0.42 12.71
C ALA A 263 7.14 -0.59 13.86
N GLU A 264 6.30 -1.62 13.93
CA GLU A 264 6.43 -2.68 14.93
C GLU A 264 7.71 -3.49 14.74
N ASP A 265 8.09 -3.82 13.51
CA ASP A 265 9.37 -4.51 13.25
C ASP A 265 10.57 -3.65 13.69
N CYS A 266 10.55 -2.36 13.36
CA CYS A 266 11.56 -1.41 13.81
C CYS A 266 11.63 -1.33 15.34
N TRP A 267 10.49 -1.23 16.01
CA TRP A 267 10.40 -1.17 17.47
C TRP A 267 10.95 -2.43 18.14
N HIS A 268 10.52 -3.61 17.66
CA HIS A 268 10.96 -4.90 18.21
C HIS A 268 12.47 -5.12 18.00
N ARG A 269 13.01 -4.79 16.82
CA ARG A 269 14.44 -4.87 16.53
C ARG A 269 15.24 -3.91 17.43
N ALA A 270 14.81 -2.67 17.53
CA ALA A 270 15.50 -1.68 18.37
C ALA A 270 15.44 -2.07 19.85
N ARG A 271 14.29 -2.57 20.34
CA ARG A 271 14.18 -3.08 21.71
C ARG A 271 15.15 -4.24 21.96
N GLN A 272 15.13 -5.27 21.10
CA GLN A 272 16.01 -6.42 21.30
C GLN A 272 17.49 -6.03 21.23
N TYR A 273 17.85 -5.25 20.20
CA TYR A 273 19.23 -4.77 20.07
C TYR A 273 19.71 -4.01 21.30
N THR A 274 18.89 -3.12 21.86
CA THR A 274 19.29 -2.30 23.03
C THR A 274 19.33 -3.10 24.33
N LEU A 275 18.63 -4.23 24.43
CA LEU A 275 18.76 -5.19 25.53
C LEU A 275 20.08 -5.97 25.45
N ASP A 276 20.49 -6.36 24.25
CA ASP A 276 21.67 -7.21 24.02
C ASP A 276 22.97 -6.38 24.00
N ARG A 277 22.95 -5.17 23.47
CA ARG A 277 24.11 -4.31 23.28
C ARG A 277 24.57 -3.69 24.59
N GLN A 278 25.79 -4.01 24.99
CA GLN A 278 26.44 -3.48 26.20
C GLN A 278 27.30 -2.27 25.85
N GLN A 279 27.15 -1.17 26.59
CA GLN A 279 28.04 -0.01 26.61
C GLN A 279 28.11 0.55 28.04
N PHE A 280 29.25 1.07 28.42
CA PHE A 280 29.47 1.61 29.78
C PHE A 280 29.12 0.61 30.90
N GLY A 281 29.37 -0.69 30.64
CA GLY A 281 29.13 -1.79 31.60
C GLY A 281 27.67 -2.20 31.81
N ARG A 282 26.74 -1.75 30.95
CA ARG A 282 25.31 -2.08 31.04
C ARG A 282 24.62 -2.09 29.68
N PRO A 283 23.44 -2.76 29.55
CA PRO A 283 22.66 -2.70 28.32
C PRO A 283 22.29 -1.26 27.94
N LEU A 284 22.22 -0.94 26.65
CA LEU A 284 21.73 0.36 26.19
C LEU A 284 20.31 0.67 26.69
N ALA A 285 19.47 -0.37 26.79
CA ALA A 285 18.11 -0.27 27.33
C ALA A 285 18.04 0.20 28.80
N ALA A 286 19.15 0.19 29.53
CA ALA A 286 19.24 0.74 30.91
C ALA A 286 19.37 2.27 30.92
N THR A 287 19.42 2.95 29.78
CA THR A 287 19.52 4.41 29.69
C THR A 287 18.17 5.07 29.51
N GLN A 288 17.94 6.22 30.15
CA GLN A 288 16.66 6.93 30.12
C GLN A 288 16.22 7.33 28.72
N LEU A 289 17.15 7.80 27.86
CA LEU A 289 16.82 8.23 26.50
C LEU A 289 16.38 7.07 25.60
N VAL A 290 16.94 5.86 25.79
CA VAL A 290 16.51 4.65 25.08
C VAL A 290 15.12 4.22 25.55
N GLN A 291 14.89 4.17 26.88
CA GLN A 291 13.57 3.83 27.43
C GLN A 291 12.49 4.80 26.98
N LYS A 292 12.80 6.11 26.95
CA LYS A 292 11.87 7.12 26.43
C LYS A 292 11.48 6.83 24.96
N LYS A 293 12.46 6.59 24.09
CA LYS A 293 12.19 6.25 22.67
C LYS A 293 11.33 4.99 22.53
N LEU A 294 11.61 3.94 23.31
CA LEU A 294 10.80 2.72 23.29
C LEU A 294 9.35 2.98 23.76
N ALA A 295 9.17 3.83 24.77
CA ALA A 295 7.84 4.21 25.25
C ALA A 295 7.07 5.04 24.20
N ASP A 296 7.74 6.00 23.54
CA ASP A 296 7.15 6.81 22.47
C ASP A 296 6.69 5.89 21.30
N MET A 297 7.54 4.95 20.85
CA MET A 297 7.21 4.00 19.79
C MET A 297 5.98 3.16 20.14
N GLN A 298 5.96 2.57 21.35
CA GLN A 298 4.85 1.75 21.83
C GLN A 298 3.54 2.55 21.86
N THR A 299 3.58 3.77 22.40
CA THR A 299 2.40 4.63 22.51
C THR A 299 1.78 4.93 21.16
N GLU A 300 2.59 5.39 20.20
CA GLU A 300 2.11 5.77 18.88
C GLU A 300 1.57 4.56 18.10
N ILE A 301 2.25 3.42 18.12
CA ILE A 301 1.79 2.18 17.49
C ILE A 301 0.46 1.74 18.09
N THR A 302 0.37 1.68 19.40
CA THR A 302 -0.82 1.20 20.12
C THR A 302 -2.06 2.02 19.77
N LEU A 303 -1.95 3.35 19.82
CA LEU A 303 -3.06 4.25 19.53
C LEU A 303 -3.45 4.21 18.05
N ALA A 304 -2.47 4.16 17.14
CA ALA A 304 -2.73 4.12 15.71
C ALA A 304 -3.40 2.80 15.28
N LEU A 305 -3.01 1.65 15.85
CA LEU A 305 -3.67 0.36 15.59
C LEU A 305 -5.14 0.37 15.99
N GLN A 306 -5.51 1.00 17.11
CA GLN A 306 -6.92 1.15 17.50
C GLN A 306 -7.69 2.02 16.51
N GLY A 307 -7.08 3.11 16.03
CA GLY A 307 -7.66 3.94 14.97
C GLY A 307 -7.87 3.18 13.67
N CYS A 308 -6.90 2.36 13.27
CA CYS A 308 -6.99 1.51 12.08
C CYS A 308 -8.10 0.46 12.23
N LEU A 309 -8.22 -0.20 13.38
CA LEU A 309 -9.29 -1.16 13.66
C LEU A 309 -10.67 -0.47 13.55
N ARG A 310 -10.84 0.70 14.19
CA ARG A 310 -12.11 1.43 14.12
C ARG A 310 -12.43 1.82 12.67
N LEU A 311 -11.46 2.32 11.90
CA LEU A 311 -11.66 2.63 10.49
C LEU A 311 -12.07 1.38 9.69
N GLY A 312 -11.46 0.21 9.95
CA GLY A 312 -11.84 -1.06 9.32
C GLY A 312 -13.30 -1.40 9.56
N ARG A 313 -13.74 -1.37 10.82
CA ARG A 313 -15.15 -1.57 11.19
C ARG A 313 -16.08 -0.58 10.47
N MET A 314 -15.72 0.70 10.44
CA MET A 314 -16.52 1.72 9.74
C MET A 314 -16.59 1.47 8.22
N LYS A 315 -15.54 0.93 7.60
CA LYS A 315 -15.58 0.56 6.18
C LYS A 315 -16.53 -0.63 5.94
N ASP A 316 -16.50 -1.62 6.81
CA ASP A 316 -17.42 -2.77 6.75
C ASP A 316 -18.87 -2.35 7.00
N GLU A 317 -19.10 -1.37 7.87
CA GLU A 317 -20.39 -0.74 8.13
C GLU A 317 -20.85 0.22 7.01
N GLY A 318 -19.99 0.59 6.06
CA GLY A 318 -20.28 1.59 5.02
C GLY A 318 -20.39 3.03 5.55
N THR A 319 -19.83 3.31 6.74
CA THR A 319 -19.93 4.62 7.43
C THR A 319 -18.64 5.45 7.38
N ALA A 320 -17.57 4.94 6.76
CA ALA A 320 -16.27 5.60 6.72
C ALA A 320 -16.23 6.72 5.67
N ALA A 321 -16.24 7.98 6.12
CA ALA A 321 -15.92 9.11 5.26
C ALA A 321 -14.44 9.07 4.80
N VAL A 322 -14.16 9.60 3.60
CA VAL A 322 -12.80 9.55 3.00
C VAL A 322 -11.76 10.30 3.84
N GLU A 323 -12.17 11.32 4.58
CA GLU A 323 -11.34 12.10 5.49
C GLU A 323 -10.78 11.24 6.64
N ILE A 324 -11.54 10.24 7.11
CA ILE A 324 -11.08 9.33 8.18
C ILE A 324 -9.91 8.49 7.66
N THR A 325 -9.96 8.03 6.41
CA THR A 325 -8.82 7.36 5.76
C THR A 325 -7.62 8.30 5.66
N SER A 326 -7.85 9.58 5.36
CA SER A 326 -6.78 10.60 5.33
C SER A 326 -6.15 10.82 6.70
N ILE A 327 -6.94 10.84 7.80
CA ILE A 327 -6.42 10.89 9.18
C ILE A 327 -5.49 9.72 9.42
N MET A 328 -5.95 8.49 9.14
CA MET A 328 -5.19 7.29 9.47
C MET A 328 -3.95 7.13 8.59
N LYS A 329 -4.03 7.38 7.27
CA LYS A 329 -2.86 7.32 6.38
C LYS A 329 -1.80 8.34 6.81
N ARG A 330 -2.20 9.58 7.06
CA ARG A 330 -1.29 10.64 7.50
C ARG A 330 -0.62 10.30 8.83
N ASN A 331 -1.41 9.87 9.83
CA ASN A 331 -0.89 9.55 11.15
C ASN A 331 0.04 8.33 11.10
N SER A 332 -0.44 7.21 10.56
CA SER A 332 0.32 5.94 10.58
C SER A 332 1.63 6.05 9.82
N CYS A 333 1.64 6.66 8.61
CA CYS A 333 2.86 6.81 7.83
C CYS A 333 3.87 7.76 8.49
N GLY A 334 3.42 8.92 8.98
CA GLY A 334 4.29 9.89 9.66
C GLY A 334 4.91 9.32 10.93
N LYS A 335 4.09 8.66 11.78
CA LYS A 335 4.57 8.04 13.01
C LYS A 335 5.48 6.83 12.76
N ALA A 336 5.17 5.99 11.76
CA ALA A 336 6.03 4.89 11.38
C ALA A 336 7.42 5.38 10.92
N LEU A 337 7.47 6.46 10.14
CA LEU A 337 8.72 7.08 9.69
C LEU A 337 9.54 7.62 10.88
N ASP A 338 8.91 8.31 11.82
CA ASP A 338 9.57 8.78 13.04
C ASP A 338 10.11 7.61 13.88
N ILE A 339 9.33 6.53 14.00
CA ILE A 339 9.74 5.31 14.70
C ILE A 339 10.96 4.65 14.01
N ALA A 340 10.95 4.56 12.68
CA ALA A 340 12.08 4.00 11.95
C ALA A 340 13.35 4.84 12.10
N ARG A 341 13.23 6.18 12.14
CA ARG A 341 14.36 7.10 12.42
C ARG A 341 14.90 6.89 13.81
N MET A 342 14.03 6.76 14.82
CA MET A 342 14.44 6.46 16.19
C MET A 342 15.13 5.10 16.30
N ALA A 343 14.58 4.07 15.68
CA ALA A 343 15.17 2.72 15.67
C ALA A 343 16.56 2.73 15.03
N ARG A 344 16.70 3.36 13.86
CA ARG A 344 18.00 3.52 13.19
C ARG A 344 19.02 4.22 14.09
N ASP A 345 18.62 5.29 14.76
CA ASP A 345 19.47 6.03 15.69
C ASP A 345 19.90 5.16 16.89
N MET A 346 18.97 4.40 17.48
CA MET A 346 19.23 3.54 18.63
C MET A 346 20.22 2.39 18.32
N LEU A 347 20.33 1.96 17.07
CA LEU A 347 21.28 0.95 16.63
C LEU A 347 22.69 1.54 16.34
N GLY A 348 22.86 2.86 16.38
CA GLY A 348 24.13 3.51 16.11
C GLY A 348 24.68 3.16 14.71
N GLY A 349 25.97 2.77 14.62
CA GLY A 349 26.60 2.37 13.37
C GLY A 349 25.92 1.18 12.69
N ASN A 350 25.41 0.21 13.46
CA ASN A 350 24.65 -0.93 12.92
C ASN A 350 23.32 -0.51 12.29
N GLY A 351 22.75 0.62 12.71
CA GLY A 351 21.55 1.20 12.12
C GLY A 351 21.75 1.77 10.70
N ILE A 352 22.98 1.86 10.22
CA ILE A 352 23.30 2.31 8.86
C ILE A 352 23.39 1.12 7.89
N SER A 353 23.59 -0.10 8.38
CA SER A 353 23.64 -1.31 7.56
C SER A 353 22.24 -1.87 7.28
N ASP A 354 22.04 -2.35 6.07
CA ASP A 354 20.80 -3.02 5.67
C ASP A 354 20.57 -4.39 6.34
N GLU A 355 21.62 -5.01 6.87
CA GLU A 355 21.57 -6.28 7.60
C GLU A 355 20.65 -6.23 8.83
N PHE A 356 20.56 -5.07 9.48
CA PHE A 356 19.72 -4.90 10.67
C PHE A 356 18.27 -4.53 10.36
N GLY A 357 17.93 -4.30 9.09
CA GLY A 357 16.59 -4.10 8.59
C GLY A 357 16.00 -2.70 8.85
N VAL A 358 16.41 -1.99 9.91
CA VAL A 358 15.84 -0.68 10.27
C VAL A 358 16.13 0.41 9.22
N ALA A 359 17.34 0.40 8.61
CA ALA A 359 17.67 1.33 7.54
C ALA A 359 16.80 1.12 6.30
N ARG A 360 16.52 -0.14 5.95
CA ARG A 360 15.62 -0.50 4.85
C ARG A 360 14.20 0.00 5.11
N HIS A 361 13.65 -0.24 6.30
CA HIS A 361 12.33 0.30 6.68
C HIS A 361 12.31 1.83 6.65
N LEU A 362 13.37 2.48 7.13
CA LEU A 362 13.46 3.95 7.11
C LEU A 362 13.29 4.51 5.70
N VAL A 363 14.11 4.04 4.73
CA VAL A 363 14.03 4.57 3.35
C VAL A 363 12.75 4.15 2.64
N ASN A 364 12.19 2.97 2.96
CA ASN A 364 10.88 2.56 2.47
C ASN A 364 9.77 3.49 2.98
N LEU A 365 9.79 3.84 4.26
CA LEU A 365 8.77 4.68 4.88
C LEU A 365 8.84 6.15 4.43
N GLU A 366 10.00 6.64 3.96
CA GLU A 366 10.07 7.94 3.26
C GLU A 366 9.19 7.91 2.00
N VAL A 367 9.19 6.80 1.24
CA VAL A 367 8.31 6.64 0.07
C VAL A 367 6.86 6.47 0.49
N VAL A 368 6.58 5.64 1.50
CA VAL A 368 5.22 5.39 2.02
C VAL A 368 4.57 6.68 2.52
N ASN A 369 5.33 7.57 3.15
CA ASN A 369 4.85 8.88 3.58
C ASN A 369 4.60 9.86 2.42
N THR A 370 5.21 9.60 1.25
CA THR A 370 5.17 10.48 0.08
C THR A 370 4.06 10.10 -0.91
N TYR A 371 3.88 8.81 -1.24
CA TYR A 371 2.97 8.37 -2.30
C TYR A 371 1.50 8.33 -1.88
N GLU A 372 0.61 8.16 -2.86
CA GLU A 372 -0.85 8.09 -2.69
C GLU A 372 -1.45 9.27 -1.91
N GLY A 373 -0.93 10.44 -2.17
CA GLY A 373 -1.14 11.66 -1.39
C GLY A 373 -0.05 11.81 -0.34
N THR A 374 0.72 12.89 -0.45
CA THR A 374 1.76 13.21 0.54
C THR A 374 1.14 13.47 1.91
N HIS A 375 1.96 13.42 2.95
CA HIS A 375 1.58 13.80 4.31
C HIS A 375 0.84 15.16 4.35
N ASP A 376 1.31 16.12 3.55
CA ASP A 376 0.74 17.47 3.47
C ASP A 376 -0.55 17.51 2.66
N VAL A 377 -0.67 16.76 1.55
CA VAL A 377 -1.93 16.64 0.80
C VAL A 377 -3.05 16.13 1.72
N HIS A 378 -2.79 15.14 2.57
CA HIS A 378 -3.77 14.68 3.55
C HIS A 378 -4.09 15.75 4.61
N ALA A 379 -3.12 16.58 5.01
CA ALA A 379 -3.37 17.71 5.91
C ALA A 379 -4.32 18.73 5.25
N LEU A 380 -4.14 19.05 3.96
CA LEU A 380 -5.03 19.95 3.23
C LEU A 380 -6.44 19.40 3.06
N ILE A 381 -6.60 18.09 2.80
CA ILE A 381 -7.91 17.42 2.79
C ILE A 381 -8.64 17.62 4.13
N LEU A 382 -7.94 17.39 5.24
CA LEU A 382 -8.49 17.55 6.58
C LEU A 382 -8.76 19.01 6.95
N GLY A 383 -7.87 19.93 6.54
CA GLY A 383 -8.06 21.36 6.74
C GLY A 383 -9.31 21.87 6.03
N ARG A 384 -9.53 21.45 4.78
CA ARG A 384 -10.74 21.76 4.04
C ARG A 384 -11.99 21.20 4.72
N ALA A 385 -11.94 19.95 5.18
CA ALA A 385 -13.10 19.33 5.85
C ALA A 385 -13.52 20.08 7.12
N GLN A 386 -12.55 20.65 7.85
CA GLN A 386 -12.81 21.41 9.09
C GLN A 386 -13.27 22.85 8.82
N THR A 387 -12.72 23.50 7.81
CA THR A 387 -12.92 24.94 7.58
C THR A 387 -13.90 25.27 6.46
N GLY A 388 -14.20 24.31 5.59
CA GLY A 388 -14.95 24.53 4.36
C GLY A 388 -14.16 25.29 3.27
N ILE A 389 -12.88 25.65 3.52
CA ILE A 389 -12.06 26.46 2.62
C ILE A 389 -11.07 25.55 1.88
N GLN A 390 -11.08 25.64 0.54
CA GLN A 390 -10.15 24.93 -0.32
C GLN A 390 -8.76 25.56 -0.24
N ALA A 391 -7.74 24.74 0.04
CA ALA A 391 -6.34 25.16 0.07
C ALA A 391 -5.55 24.74 -1.18
N PHE A 392 -6.13 23.92 -2.07
CA PHE A 392 -5.60 23.62 -3.40
C PHE A 392 -6.08 24.73 -4.37
N TYR A 393 -5.17 25.29 -5.16
CA TYR A 393 -5.45 26.35 -6.13
C TYR A 393 -5.25 25.86 -7.56
#